data_b4fd3512c37971b2f2edfa091795e037
#
_entry.id   b4fd3512c37971b2f2edfa091795e037
#
_cell.length_a   1.000
_cell.length_b   1.000
_cell.length_c   1.000
_cell.angle_alpha   90.00
_cell.angle_beta   90.00
_cell.angle_gamma   90.00
#
_symmetry.space_group_name_H-M   'P 1'
#
loop_
_entity.id
_entity.type
_entity.pdbx_description
1 polymer ?
#
loop_
_entity_poly.entity_id
_entity_poly.type
_entity_poly.pdbx_seq_one_letter_code
_entity_poly.pdbx_strand_id
1 'polypeptide(L)'
;LPLSRLMWRRPQPVSSAANRTPVAAGEVGHSRGKSTYVLDVQPVDQDSLGDRSYTVRFDYQQQTTRGTLRTRIIPVITDSSLTPGTHIGIEFAAPNSFHLIDLNTGDYIGSDPRSYRSGTTYSINKGMRIKVEDPDPAAAPQYLPKAGDYLTLFYALEVTRNDGQVVAPLQPVFYEKPYATRDGVIFTLKQPQYIQSVSRIGGTDNLDITFEVADESAVKAASYQISTTAGGKDSAGKGFVSLLISTPGGELTVDSLYTGDSFDFDGLSGTLSFPAAQPPQPGNIFAVETVLPILPSLQDRYTFRIEGAKVTAARVQNQLDRIRVVPNPYLVASLYEPEFGELRKEPLRQIQFINLPQKCTIYIYTVAGDLVKIIEHEAAHGTEQWDLRADGGREIAPGIYLYIVKTDGAQFKNTFAVIK
;
A
#
# COMPACT_ATOMS: atom_id res chain seq x y z
N LEU A 1 -22.54 -36.00 -17.99
CA LEU A 1 -22.01 -35.12 -16.92
C LEU A 1 -20.59 -34.73 -17.28
N PRO A 2 -20.27 -33.48 -17.52
CA PRO A 2 -18.92 -33.07 -17.86
C PRO A 2 -18.04 -33.22 -16.61
N LEU A 3 -16.98 -33.98 -16.70
CA LEU A 3 -15.87 -33.98 -15.76
C LEU A 3 -15.27 -32.59 -15.76
N SER A 4 -15.71 -31.80 -14.78
CA SER A 4 -15.13 -30.51 -14.48
C SER A 4 -13.64 -30.69 -14.20
N ARG A 5 -12.82 -29.99 -14.97
CA ARG A 5 -11.39 -29.79 -14.80
C ARG A 5 -11.06 -29.72 -13.30
N LEU A 6 -10.49 -30.79 -12.76
CA LEU A 6 -9.61 -30.67 -11.61
C LEU A 6 -8.42 -29.82 -12.09
N MET A 7 -8.55 -28.51 -11.92
CA MET A 7 -7.40 -27.63 -12.02
C MET A 7 -6.40 -28.10 -10.98
N TRP A 8 -5.33 -28.71 -11.44
CA TRP A 8 -4.11 -28.81 -10.69
C TRP A 8 -3.72 -27.40 -10.26
N ARG A 9 -4.07 -27.01 -9.03
CA ARG A 9 -3.34 -25.94 -8.39
C ARG A 9 -1.93 -26.46 -8.30
N ARG A 10 -1.03 -25.92 -9.14
CA ARG A 10 0.41 -26.09 -8.90
C ARG A 10 0.59 -25.83 -7.40
N PRO A 11 1.28 -26.75 -6.66
CA PRO A 11 1.65 -26.44 -5.30
C PRO A 11 2.24 -25.04 -5.33
N GLN A 12 1.65 -24.12 -4.60
CA GLN A 12 2.24 -22.78 -4.47
C GLN A 12 3.66 -23.02 -3.95
N PRO A 13 4.68 -22.40 -4.54
CA PRO A 13 6.00 -22.48 -3.97
C PRO A 13 5.83 -22.16 -2.50
N VAL A 14 6.31 -23.03 -1.63
CA VAL A 14 6.48 -22.67 -0.23
C VAL A 14 7.63 -21.69 -0.27
N SER A 15 7.26 -20.44 -0.48
CA SER A 15 8.23 -19.40 -0.65
C SER A 15 9.10 -19.35 0.61
N SER A 16 10.34 -18.95 0.45
CA SER A 16 11.22 -18.54 1.56
C SER A 16 10.52 -17.57 2.52
N ALA A 17 9.44 -16.93 2.10
CA ALA A 17 8.51 -16.13 2.88
C ALA A 17 7.92 -16.85 4.10
N ALA A 18 7.70 -18.17 4.04
CA ALA A 18 7.18 -18.92 5.20
C ALA A 18 8.16 -18.94 6.39
N ASN A 19 9.46 -18.81 6.10
CA ASN A 19 10.54 -18.85 7.10
C ASN A 19 11.04 -17.49 7.54
N ARG A 20 10.53 -16.43 6.91
CA ARG A 20 10.91 -15.06 7.17
C ARG A 20 9.79 -14.34 7.91
N THR A 21 10.14 -13.37 8.72
CA THR A 21 9.14 -12.38 9.15
C THR A 21 8.54 -11.75 7.89
N PRO A 22 7.23 -11.47 7.85
CA PRO A 22 6.67 -10.73 6.72
C PRO A 22 7.44 -9.42 6.51
N VAL A 23 7.63 -9.04 5.25
CA VAL A 23 8.10 -7.70 4.92
C VAL A 23 7.04 -6.71 5.41
N ALA A 24 7.46 -5.70 6.13
CA ALA A 24 6.58 -4.66 6.65
C ALA A 24 7.03 -3.30 6.13
N ALA A 25 6.07 -2.40 5.97
CA ALA A 25 6.39 -0.98 5.91
C ALA A 25 6.87 -0.59 7.32
N GLY A 26 8.10 -0.08 7.39
CA GLY A 26 8.61 0.55 8.59
C GLY A 26 7.99 1.92 8.78
N GLU A 27 8.72 2.81 9.46
CA GLU A 27 8.25 4.17 9.70
C GLU A 27 7.96 4.89 8.39
N VAL A 28 6.71 5.34 8.26
CA VAL A 28 6.26 6.19 7.15
C VAL A 28 6.16 7.61 7.69
N GLY A 29 6.93 8.52 7.16
CA GLY A 29 7.02 9.89 7.66
C GLY A 29 6.82 10.93 6.57
N HIS A 30 6.16 12.03 6.92
CA HIS A 30 6.16 13.26 6.16
C HIS A 30 7.40 14.05 6.56
N SER A 31 8.45 13.99 5.75
CA SER A 31 9.77 14.50 6.11
C SER A 31 9.96 16.00 5.81
N ARG A 32 9.12 16.57 4.96
CA ARG A 32 9.17 17.99 4.58
C ARG A 32 7.85 18.42 3.98
N GLY A 33 7.46 19.70 4.23
CA GLY A 33 6.24 20.31 3.73
C GLY A 33 5.16 20.45 4.82
N LYS A 34 3.92 20.68 4.43
CA LYS A 34 2.79 20.92 5.33
C LYS A 34 1.59 20.02 5.06
N SER A 35 1.71 19.08 4.13
CA SER A 35 0.62 18.17 3.80
C SER A 35 0.21 17.35 5.02
N THR A 36 -1.08 17.14 5.17
CA THR A 36 -1.66 16.26 6.18
C THR A 36 -2.06 14.90 5.60
N TYR A 37 -1.89 14.70 4.30
CA TYR A 37 -2.15 13.41 3.66
C TYR A 37 -1.21 12.33 4.18
N VAL A 38 -1.71 11.12 4.26
CA VAL A 38 -0.99 9.96 4.79
C VAL A 38 -0.62 9.01 3.66
N LEU A 39 0.61 8.51 3.70
CA LEU A 39 1.07 7.49 2.78
C LEU A 39 0.83 6.10 3.39
N ASP A 40 -0.06 5.32 2.78
CA ASP A 40 -0.27 3.90 3.10
C ASP A 40 0.61 3.05 2.18
N VAL A 41 1.52 2.27 2.76
CA VAL A 41 2.55 1.53 2.03
C VAL A 41 2.39 0.03 2.25
N GLN A 42 2.29 -0.72 1.16
CA GLN A 42 2.09 -2.17 1.19
C GLN A 42 3.16 -2.87 0.34
N PRO A 43 4.05 -3.67 0.95
CA PRO A 43 4.96 -4.52 0.22
C PRO A 43 4.22 -5.71 -0.41
N VAL A 44 4.35 -5.90 -1.72
CA VAL A 44 3.63 -6.95 -2.47
C VAL A 44 4.53 -8.13 -2.80
N ASP A 45 5.77 -7.86 -3.20
CA ASP A 45 6.75 -8.89 -3.48
C ASP A 45 7.70 -9.06 -2.29
N GLN A 46 7.32 -9.98 -1.40
CA GLN A 46 8.04 -10.19 -0.15
C GLN A 46 9.41 -10.85 -0.33
N ASP A 47 9.66 -11.52 -1.45
CA ASP A 47 10.88 -12.28 -1.69
C ASP A 47 12.02 -11.42 -2.27
N SER A 48 11.68 -10.35 -2.99
CA SER A 48 12.65 -9.45 -3.62
C SER A 48 13.00 -8.21 -2.79
N LEU A 49 12.27 -7.93 -1.70
CA LEU A 49 12.45 -6.74 -0.90
C LEU A 49 13.42 -6.97 0.27
N GLY A 50 14.50 -6.17 0.27
CA GLY A 50 15.43 -6.02 1.39
C GLY A 50 15.16 -4.75 2.21
N ASP A 51 16.03 -4.45 3.17
CA ASP A 51 15.99 -3.18 3.91
C ASP A 51 16.29 -2.02 2.95
N ARG A 52 15.25 -1.25 2.61
CA ARG A 52 15.33 -0.15 1.65
C ARG A 52 14.53 1.04 2.13
N SER A 53 15.02 2.23 1.83
CA SER A 53 14.32 3.49 2.08
C SER A 53 13.93 4.15 0.77
N TYR A 54 12.80 4.83 0.77
CA TYR A 54 12.18 5.45 -0.40
C TYR A 54 11.82 6.88 -0.08
N THR A 55 11.86 7.73 -1.09
CA THR A 55 11.39 9.11 -1.04
C THR A 55 10.36 9.35 -2.14
N VAL A 56 9.19 9.85 -1.76
CA VAL A 56 8.15 10.34 -2.67
C VAL A 56 8.31 11.85 -2.78
N ARG A 57 8.44 12.36 -4.00
CA ARG A 57 8.46 13.78 -4.32
C ARG A 57 7.37 14.13 -5.30
N PHE A 58 7.01 15.40 -5.35
CA PHE A 58 5.97 15.92 -6.23
C PHE A 58 6.57 16.94 -7.19
N ASP A 59 6.03 16.97 -8.41
CA ASP A 59 6.45 17.90 -9.46
C ASP A 59 5.30 18.12 -10.45
N TYR A 60 5.41 19.12 -11.33
CA TYR A 60 4.51 19.28 -12.46
C TYR A 60 5.07 18.63 -13.71
N GLN A 61 4.20 17.96 -14.44
CA GLN A 61 4.49 17.37 -15.74
C GLN A 61 3.58 17.96 -16.80
N GLN A 62 4.09 18.00 -18.02
CA GLN A 62 3.29 18.37 -19.18
C GLN A 62 3.22 17.22 -20.17
N GLN A 63 2.06 17.11 -20.82
CA GLN A 63 1.85 16.15 -21.88
C GLN A 63 1.13 16.82 -23.06
N THR A 64 1.66 16.68 -24.26
CA THR A 64 0.98 17.08 -25.48
C THR A 64 -0.08 16.03 -25.80
N THR A 65 -1.35 16.43 -25.81
CA THR A 65 -2.47 15.52 -26.05
C THR A 65 -2.95 15.57 -27.50
N ARG A 66 -2.79 16.71 -28.17
CA ARG A 66 -3.08 16.91 -29.58
C ARG A 66 -2.03 17.86 -30.21
N GLY A 67 -1.70 17.62 -31.47
CA GLY A 67 -0.77 18.45 -32.22
C GLY A 67 0.69 18.03 -32.11
N THR A 68 1.56 18.82 -32.70
CA THR A 68 3.03 18.61 -32.78
C THR A 68 3.81 19.59 -31.88
N LEU A 69 3.15 20.12 -30.86
CA LEU A 69 3.66 21.18 -30.01
C LEU A 69 4.93 20.76 -29.27
N ARG A 70 5.99 21.53 -29.38
CA ARG A 70 7.25 21.36 -28.64
C ARG A 70 7.50 22.44 -27.59
N THR A 71 6.46 23.22 -27.29
CA THR A 71 6.54 24.31 -26.31
C THR A 71 6.70 23.74 -24.89
N ARG A 72 7.62 24.31 -24.13
CA ARG A 72 7.80 23.99 -22.72
C ARG A 72 7.02 24.97 -21.87
N ILE A 73 6.29 24.44 -20.89
CA ILE A 73 5.62 25.25 -19.88
C ILE A 73 6.39 25.13 -18.59
N ILE A 74 6.70 26.26 -17.98
CA ILE A 74 7.39 26.34 -16.71
C ILE A 74 6.38 26.85 -15.68
N PRO A 75 5.83 25.99 -14.80
CA PRO A 75 5.01 26.44 -13.71
C PRO A 75 5.89 27.06 -12.63
N VAL A 76 5.60 28.30 -12.26
CA VAL A 76 6.22 29.01 -11.13
C VAL A 76 5.18 29.17 -10.05
N ILE A 77 5.38 28.52 -8.93
CA ILE A 77 4.47 28.60 -7.78
C ILE A 77 4.80 29.86 -7.01
N THR A 78 3.80 30.73 -6.84
CA THR A 78 3.95 32.03 -6.16
C THR A 78 3.27 32.05 -4.79
N ASP A 79 2.41 31.10 -4.51
CA ASP A 79 1.68 30.98 -3.27
C ASP A 79 1.80 29.57 -2.70
N SER A 80 2.10 29.47 -1.41
CA SER A 80 2.19 28.19 -0.68
C SER A 80 0.83 27.54 -0.42
N SER A 81 -0.27 28.29 -0.63
CA SER A 81 -1.66 27.80 -0.54
C SER A 81 -2.18 27.14 -1.82
N LEU A 82 -1.31 26.94 -2.79
CA LEU A 82 -1.67 26.27 -4.03
C LEU A 82 -2.32 24.94 -3.74
N THR A 83 -3.48 24.71 -4.33
CA THR A 83 -4.17 23.41 -4.27
C THR A 83 -3.43 22.40 -5.14
N PRO A 84 -2.61 21.49 -4.60
CA PRO A 84 -1.98 20.43 -5.37
C PRO A 84 -3.08 19.53 -5.96
N GLY A 85 -2.78 18.90 -7.07
CA GLY A 85 -3.76 18.09 -7.78
C GLY A 85 -4.55 18.87 -8.85
N THR A 86 -4.29 20.18 -9.03
CA THR A 86 -4.87 20.93 -10.14
C THR A 86 -4.30 20.41 -11.47
N HIS A 87 -5.17 19.87 -12.30
CA HIS A 87 -4.84 19.48 -13.67
C HIS A 87 -5.30 20.61 -14.60
N ILE A 88 -4.35 21.19 -15.33
CA ILE A 88 -4.61 22.32 -16.21
C ILE A 88 -4.50 21.87 -17.66
N GLY A 89 -5.58 22.07 -18.40
CA GLY A 89 -5.61 22.00 -19.84
C GLY A 89 -5.24 23.36 -20.45
N ILE A 90 -4.42 23.37 -21.49
CA ILE A 90 -4.05 24.52 -22.26
C ILE A 90 -4.42 24.26 -23.72
N GLU A 91 -5.44 24.95 -24.20
CA GLU A 91 -5.89 24.83 -25.57
C GLU A 91 -5.50 26.08 -26.35
N PHE A 92 -4.77 25.91 -27.44
CA PHE A 92 -4.38 27.02 -28.32
C PHE A 92 -5.49 27.30 -29.33
N ALA A 93 -6.05 28.50 -29.25
CA ALA A 93 -7.03 29.00 -30.22
C ALA A 93 -6.37 29.57 -31.46
N ALA A 94 -5.14 30.08 -31.31
CA ALA A 94 -4.30 30.61 -32.37
C ALA A 94 -2.82 30.55 -31.94
N PRO A 95 -1.83 30.79 -32.81
CA PRO A 95 -0.41 30.80 -32.42
C PRO A 95 -0.07 31.67 -31.22
N ASN A 96 -0.82 32.75 -30.99
CA ASN A 96 -0.57 33.72 -29.93
C ASN A 96 -1.71 33.78 -28.86
N SER A 97 -2.62 32.87 -28.87
CA SER A 97 -3.73 32.85 -27.89
C SER A 97 -4.06 31.45 -27.42
N PHE A 98 -4.41 31.34 -26.16
CA PHE A 98 -4.77 30.07 -25.54
C PHE A 98 -5.80 30.26 -24.42
N HIS A 99 -6.51 29.18 -24.14
CA HIS A 99 -7.44 29.03 -23.04
C HIS A 99 -6.83 28.14 -21.95
N LEU A 100 -7.07 28.46 -20.69
CA LEU A 100 -6.71 27.64 -19.55
C LEU A 100 -7.97 27.02 -18.97
N ILE A 101 -7.96 25.71 -18.79
CA ILE A 101 -9.08 24.91 -18.29
C ILE A 101 -8.63 24.16 -17.05
N ASP A 102 -9.38 24.23 -15.97
CA ASP A 102 -9.21 23.31 -14.84
C ASP A 102 -9.84 21.96 -15.21
N LEU A 103 -9.01 20.95 -15.44
CA LEU A 103 -9.50 19.64 -15.86
C LEU A 103 -10.20 18.85 -14.74
N ASN A 104 -10.12 19.30 -13.49
CA ASN A 104 -10.87 18.69 -12.40
C ASN A 104 -12.33 19.15 -12.39
N THR A 105 -12.58 20.43 -12.71
CA THR A 105 -13.92 21.02 -12.72
C THR A 105 -14.48 21.20 -14.12
N GLY A 106 -13.64 21.29 -15.14
CA GLY A 106 -14.02 21.64 -16.50
C GLY A 106 -14.18 23.14 -16.75
N ASP A 107 -13.87 23.98 -15.75
CA ASP A 107 -14.06 25.41 -15.82
C ASP A 107 -12.86 26.13 -16.42
N TYR A 108 -13.11 27.24 -17.12
CA TYR A 108 -12.04 28.13 -17.59
C TYR A 108 -11.39 28.87 -16.41
N ILE A 109 -10.04 28.94 -16.43
CA ILE A 109 -9.26 29.64 -15.42
C ILE A 109 -8.96 31.05 -15.92
N GLY A 110 -9.57 32.04 -15.27
CA GLY A 110 -9.37 33.46 -15.57
C GLY A 110 -10.15 33.97 -16.77
N SER A 111 -9.82 35.21 -17.19
CA SER A 111 -10.44 35.80 -18.39
C SER A 111 -9.85 35.20 -19.66
N ASP A 112 -10.69 34.88 -20.58
CA ASP A 112 -10.39 34.14 -21.79
C ASP A 112 -10.74 34.96 -23.06
N PRO A 113 -10.00 34.84 -24.17
CA PRO A 113 -8.70 34.16 -24.36
C PRO A 113 -7.52 35.00 -23.88
N ARG A 114 -6.40 34.37 -23.51
CA ARG A 114 -5.17 35.05 -23.16
C ARG A 114 -4.19 35.05 -24.32
N SER A 115 -3.56 36.21 -24.52
CA SER A 115 -2.49 36.28 -25.50
C SER A 115 -1.23 35.58 -25.01
N TYR A 116 -0.72 34.67 -25.83
CA TYR A 116 0.54 33.97 -25.60
C TYR A 116 1.69 34.76 -26.21
N ARG A 117 2.78 34.88 -25.44
CA ARG A 117 4.09 35.35 -25.97
C ARG A 117 5.18 34.51 -25.34
N SER A 118 6.12 34.06 -26.16
CA SER A 118 7.28 33.32 -25.67
C SER A 118 8.04 34.14 -24.63
N GLY A 119 8.48 33.50 -23.55
CA GLY A 119 9.17 34.15 -22.46
C GLY A 119 8.32 34.98 -21.50
N THR A 120 7.02 35.19 -21.78
CA THR A 120 6.11 35.94 -20.91
C THR A 120 5.53 35.05 -19.82
N THR A 121 5.50 35.57 -18.61
CA THR A 121 4.88 34.89 -17.47
C THR A 121 3.45 35.34 -17.29
N TYR A 122 2.52 34.41 -17.22
CA TYR A 122 1.09 34.64 -16.98
C TYR A 122 0.70 34.17 -15.59
N SER A 123 0.01 35.01 -14.82
CA SER A 123 -0.55 34.61 -13.53
C SER A 123 -1.87 33.93 -13.74
N ILE A 124 -2.12 32.85 -12.99
CA ILE A 124 -3.41 32.18 -12.88
C ILE A 124 -3.92 32.31 -11.44
N ASN A 125 -5.25 32.33 -11.27
CA ASN A 125 -5.89 32.59 -9.98
C ASN A 125 -5.78 31.41 -8.98
N LYS A 126 -4.68 30.66 -9.03
CA LYS A 126 -4.45 29.50 -8.13
C LYS A 126 -3.05 29.52 -7.54
N GLY A 127 -2.49 30.73 -7.31
CA GLY A 127 -1.15 30.89 -6.74
C GLY A 127 -0.03 30.40 -7.66
N MET A 128 -0.31 30.22 -8.95
CA MET A 128 0.63 29.73 -9.95
C MET A 128 0.86 30.77 -11.05
N ARG A 129 2.08 30.84 -11.53
CA ARG A 129 2.42 31.53 -12.77
C ARG A 129 2.85 30.52 -13.81
N ILE A 130 2.40 30.71 -15.04
CA ILE A 130 2.79 29.88 -16.17
C ILE A 130 3.64 30.74 -17.10
N LYS A 131 4.84 30.25 -17.39
CA LYS A 131 5.71 30.79 -18.44
C LYS A 131 5.75 29.79 -19.59
N VAL A 132 5.44 30.27 -20.78
CA VAL A 132 5.52 29.47 -21.99
C VAL A 132 6.84 29.77 -22.66
N GLU A 133 7.72 28.80 -22.80
CA GLU A 133 9.01 28.92 -23.45
C GLU A 133 9.05 28.10 -24.73
N ASP A 134 9.65 28.69 -25.75
CA ASP A 134 10.09 27.94 -26.92
C ASP A 134 11.46 27.32 -26.60
N PRO A 135 11.59 25.99 -26.62
CA PRO A 135 12.85 25.33 -26.31
C PRO A 135 13.94 25.57 -27.38
N ASP A 136 13.57 26.02 -28.54
CA ASP A 136 14.50 26.37 -29.62
C ASP A 136 14.01 27.64 -30.34
N PRO A 137 14.29 28.83 -29.77
CA PRO A 137 13.89 30.09 -30.40
C PRO A 137 14.59 30.38 -31.73
N ALA A 138 15.64 29.65 -32.08
CA ALA A 138 16.33 29.74 -33.37
C ALA A 138 15.72 28.83 -34.45
N ALA A 139 14.91 27.86 -34.02
CA ALA A 139 14.19 26.97 -34.93
C ALA A 139 13.02 27.72 -35.60
N ALA A 140 12.83 27.44 -36.87
CA ALA A 140 11.82 28.09 -37.69
C ALA A 140 10.39 28.06 -37.10
N PRO A 141 9.49 28.94 -37.56
CA PRO A 141 8.10 29.09 -37.07
C PRO A 141 7.23 27.81 -37.02
N GLN A 142 7.72 26.71 -37.51
CA GLN A 142 7.06 25.42 -37.47
C GLN A 142 6.80 24.86 -36.04
N TYR A 143 7.42 25.42 -35.01
CA TYR A 143 7.23 25.03 -33.61
C TYR A 143 6.24 25.91 -32.85
N LEU A 144 5.70 26.95 -33.48
CA LEU A 144 4.66 27.74 -32.86
C LEU A 144 3.37 26.93 -32.68
N PRO A 145 2.68 27.12 -31.55
CA PRO A 145 1.38 26.50 -31.35
C PRO A 145 0.39 26.82 -32.47
N LYS A 146 -0.41 25.87 -32.88
CA LYS A 146 -1.47 26.03 -33.86
C LYS A 146 -2.83 25.91 -33.18
N ALA A 147 -3.86 26.48 -33.82
CA ALA A 147 -5.23 26.27 -33.37
C ALA A 147 -5.54 24.77 -33.24
N GLY A 148 -6.08 24.36 -32.10
CA GLY A 148 -6.37 22.97 -31.78
C GLY A 148 -5.22 22.16 -31.17
N ASP A 149 -4.00 22.74 -31.05
CA ASP A 149 -2.95 22.13 -30.21
C ASP A 149 -3.40 22.18 -28.74
N TYR A 150 -3.15 21.08 -28.04
CA TYR A 150 -3.59 20.93 -26.67
C TYR A 150 -2.48 20.33 -25.80
N LEU A 151 -2.19 20.99 -24.67
CA LEU A 151 -1.30 20.51 -23.64
C LEU A 151 -2.04 20.27 -22.34
N THR A 152 -1.63 19.28 -21.63
CA THR A 152 -2.03 19.07 -20.23
C THR A 152 -0.85 19.32 -19.30
N LEU A 153 -1.02 20.20 -18.34
CA LEU A 153 -0.15 20.37 -17.20
C LEU A 153 -0.79 19.68 -16.00
N PHE A 154 -0.13 18.69 -15.46
CA PHE A 154 -0.67 17.93 -14.35
C PHE A 154 0.34 17.79 -13.22
N TYR A 155 -0.22 17.65 -12.04
CA TYR A 155 0.55 17.38 -10.83
C TYR A 155 0.95 15.91 -10.81
N ALA A 156 2.22 15.65 -10.56
CA ALA A 156 2.80 14.32 -10.64
C ALA A 156 3.62 13.98 -9.40
N LEU A 157 3.73 12.70 -9.10
CA LEU A 157 4.66 12.18 -8.09
C LEU A 157 5.70 11.25 -8.72
N GLU A 158 6.85 11.18 -8.06
CA GLU A 158 7.93 10.25 -8.38
C GLU A 158 8.41 9.58 -7.10
N VAL A 159 8.79 8.32 -7.19
CA VAL A 159 9.41 7.59 -6.08
C VAL A 159 10.83 7.19 -6.43
N THR A 160 11.76 7.61 -5.59
CA THR A 160 13.18 7.25 -5.67
C THR A 160 13.56 6.39 -4.47
N ARG A 161 14.43 5.42 -4.70
CA ARG A 161 15.07 4.61 -3.66
C ARG A 161 16.32 5.34 -3.12
N ASN A 162 16.77 4.95 -1.94
CA ASN A 162 17.95 5.55 -1.27
C ASN A 162 19.26 5.46 -2.08
N ASP A 163 19.37 4.54 -3.04
CA ASP A 163 20.50 4.43 -3.98
C ASP A 163 20.36 5.36 -5.20
N GLY A 164 19.34 6.22 -5.23
CA GLY A 164 19.04 7.15 -6.33
C GLY A 164 18.27 6.54 -7.49
N GLN A 165 17.92 5.25 -7.44
CA GLN A 165 17.14 4.63 -8.51
C GLN A 165 15.67 5.09 -8.45
N VAL A 166 15.15 5.54 -9.59
CA VAL A 166 13.72 5.84 -9.77
C VAL A 166 12.93 4.54 -9.90
N VAL A 167 12.11 4.22 -8.91
CA VAL A 167 11.30 2.99 -8.86
C VAL A 167 9.85 3.20 -9.27
N ALA A 168 9.35 4.43 -9.18
CA ALA A 168 8.15 4.88 -9.86
C ALA A 168 8.45 6.21 -10.55
N PRO A 169 8.41 6.27 -11.89
CA PRO A 169 8.68 7.51 -12.63
C PRO A 169 7.54 8.51 -12.41
N LEU A 170 7.78 9.77 -12.74
CA LEU A 170 6.78 10.82 -12.68
C LEU A 170 5.47 10.40 -13.35
N GLN A 171 4.38 10.39 -12.59
CA GLN A 171 3.06 9.99 -13.01
C GLN A 171 1.99 10.85 -12.31
N PRO A 172 0.78 11.01 -12.91
CA PRO A 172 -0.27 11.85 -12.32
C PRO A 172 -0.61 11.43 -10.88
N VAL A 173 -0.83 12.42 -10.01
CA VAL A 173 -1.28 12.19 -8.64
C VAL A 173 -2.77 11.88 -8.65
N PHE A 174 -3.12 10.74 -8.06
CA PHE A 174 -4.49 10.37 -7.73
C PHE A 174 -4.55 10.05 -6.24
N TYR A 175 -5.54 10.61 -5.56
CA TYR A 175 -5.80 10.30 -4.16
C TYR A 175 -6.64 9.02 -4.07
N GLU A 176 -6.47 8.27 -3.00
CA GLU A 176 -7.17 7.01 -2.71
C GLU A 176 -6.97 5.91 -3.77
N LYS A 177 -6.00 6.06 -4.65
CA LYS A 177 -5.66 5.04 -5.65
C LYS A 177 -4.25 4.48 -5.41
N PRO A 178 -4.07 3.16 -5.60
CA PRO A 178 -2.77 2.54 -5.40
C PRO A 178 -1.81 2.88 -6.56
N TYR A 179 -0.55 3.14 -6.20
CA TYR A 179 0.59 3.27 -7.10
C TYR A 179 1.52 2.08 -6.91
N ALA A 180 1.95 1.49 -8.00
CA ALA A 180 2.93 0.41 -7.98
C ALA A 180 4.33 0.92 -8.29
N THR A 181 5.32 0.46 -7.54
CA THR A 181 6.73 0.63 -7.86
C THR A 181 7.27 -0.56 -8.65
N ARG A 182 8.40 -0.38 -9.32
CA ARG A 182 9.04 -1.46 -10.10
C ARG A 182 9.63 -2.56 -9.23
N ASP A 183 9.84 -2.30 -7.97
CA ASP A 183 10.42 -3.25 -6.99
C ASP A 183 9.38 -3.83 -6.02
N GLY A 184 8.11 -3.84 -6.41
CA GLY A 184 7.07 -4.61 -5.71
C GLY A 184 6.54 -3.95 -4.44
N VAL A 185 6.58 -2.63 -4.36
CA VAL A 185 5.89 -1.86 -3.32
C VAL A 185 4.68 -1.17 -3.93
N ILE A 186 3.54 -1.25 -3.28
CA ILE A 186 2.36 -0.44 -3.58
C ILE A 186 2.22 0.61 -2.48
N PHE A 187 1.89 1.82 -2.86
CA PHE A 187 1.54 2.88 -1.92
C PHE A 187 0.29 3.64 -2.39
N THR A 188 -0.46 4.16 -1.42
CA THR A 188 -1.66 4.95 -1.64
C THR A 188 -1.55 6.24 -0.86
N LEU A 189 -1.83 7.37 -1.50
CA LEU A 189 -1.90 8.67 -0.85
C LEU A 189 -3.34 8.88 -0.37
N LYS A 190 -3.54 8.80 0.94
CA LYS A 190 -4.85 8.85 1.58
C LYS A 190 -5.12 10.20 2.21
N GLN A 191 -6.36 10.64 2.11
CA GLN A 191 -6.83 11.80 2.86
C GLN A 191 -6.72 11.53 4.36
N PRO A 192 -6.29 12.51 5.19
CA PRO A 192 -6.27 12.33 6.62
C PRO A 192 -7.70 12.22 7.16
N GLN A 193 -7.86 11.47 8.23
CA GLN A 193 -9.08 11.56 9.02
C GLN A 193 -9.10 12.92 9.71
N TYR A 194 -10.22 13.61 9.68
CA TYR A 194 -10.37 14.91 10.36
C TYR A 194 -10.10 14.80 11.87
N ILE A 195 -10.57 13.73 12.50
CA ILE A 195 -10.33 13.44 13.91
C ILE A 195 -9.07 12.56 14.01
N GLN A 196 -7.98 13.13 14.53
CA GLN A 196 -6.70 12.43 14.67
C GLN A 196 -6.62 11.59 15.94
N SER A 197 -7.15 12.12 17.03
CA SER A 197 -7.17 11.42 18.31
C SER A 197 -8.33 11.87 19.18
N VAL A 198 -8.82 10.92 19.94
CA VAL A 198 -9.73 11.15 21.07
C VAL A 198 -9.09 10.47 22.28
N SER A 199 -8.82 11.23 23.32
CA SER A 199 -8.18 10.71 24.53
C SER A 199 -8.83 11.26 25.77
N ARG A 200 -8.99 10.42 26.79
CA ARG A 200 -9.34 10.87 28.12
C ARG A 200 -8.08 11.34 28.84
N ILE A 201 -8.05 12.57 29.26
CA ILE A 201 -6.91 13.17 29.97
C ILE A 201 -7.20 13.45 31.45
N GLY A 202 -8.44 13.25 31.91
CA GLY A 202 -8.85 13.37 33.32
C GLY A 202 -10.13 12.61 33.64
N GLY A 203 -10.31 12.30 34.94
CA GLY A 203 -11.46 11.55 35.43
C GLY A 203 -11.33 10.04 35.28
N THR A 204 -12.17 9.30 36.01
CA THR A 204 -12.16 7.83 36.08
C THR A 204 -13.55 7.20 35.91
N ASP A 205 -14.58 8.01 35.67
CA ASP A 205 -15.96 7.53 35.57
C ASP A 205 -16.21 6.71 34.28
N ASN A 206 -17.29 5.96 34.28
CA ASN A 206 -17.77 5.18 33.15
C ASN A 206 -18.49 6.07 32.12
N LEU A 207 -17.84 7.16 31.69
CA LEU A 207 -18.29 8.03 30.61
C LEU A 207 -17.43 7.73 29.39
N ASP A 208 -18.06 7.47 28.26
CA ASP A 208 -17.43 7.39 26.97
C ASP A 208 -18.05 8.41 26.00
N ILE A 209 -17.24 8.98 25.10
CA ILE A 209 -17.70 9.91 24.08
C ILE A 209 -17.10 9.44 22.75
N THR A 210 -17.97 9.13 21.81
CA THR A 210 -17.58 8.84 20.44
C THR A 210 -17.81 10.07 19.57
N PHE A 211 -16.90 10.36 18.65
CA PHE A 211 -16.97 11.52 17.77
C PHE A 211 -17.03 11.12 16.31
N GLU A 212 -17.83 11.82 15.55
CA GLU A 212 -17.88 11.74 14.09
C GLU A 212 -17.88 13.13 13.46
N VAL A 213 -17.56 13.20 12.18
CA VAL A 213 -17.63 14.44 11.40
C VAL A 213 -19.05 14.56 10.86
N ALA A 214 -19.79 15.56 11.33
CA ALA A 214 -21.14 15.86 10.89
C ALA A 214 -21.17 16.83 9.69
N ASP A 215 -20.23 17.80 9.65
CA ASP A 215 -20.10 18.77 8.57
C ASP A 215 -18.61 19.06 8.30
N GLU A 216 -18.05 18.45 7.25
CA GLU A 216 -16.65 18.63 6.86
C GLU A 216 -16.28 20.09 6.59
N SER A 217 -17.24 20.91 6.10
CA SER A 217 -16.99 22.32 5.78
C SER A 217 -16.82 23.20 7.00
N ALA A 218 -17.32 22.77 8.17
CA ALA A 218 -17.25 23.48 9.43
C ALA A 218 -16.10 23.02 10.34
N VAL A 219 -15.44 21.88 10.02
CA VAL A 219 -14.32 21.39 10.81
C VAL A 219 -13.16 22.38 10.80
N LYS A 220 -12.55 22.61 11.96
CA LYS A 220 -11.36 23.42 12.14
C LYS A 220 -10.18 22.54 12.56
N ALA A 221 -8.96 22.89 12.15
CA ALA A 221 -7.76 22.27 12.69
C ALA A 221 -7.50 22.81 14.09
N ALA A 222 -7.78 22.02 15.12
CA ALA A 222 -7.78 22.48 16.51
C ALA A 222 -7.63 21.35 17.52
N SER A 223 -7.28 21.75 18.73
CA SER A 223 -7.34 20.95 19.95
C SER A 223 -8.58 21.37 20.73
N TYR A 224 -9.46 20.45 21.01
CA TYR A 224 -10.67 20.68 21.81
C TYR A 224 -10.53 19.98 23.15
N GLN A 225 -11.08 20.59 24.18
CA GLN A 225 -11.19 19.98 25.50
C GLN A 225 -12.66 19.92 25.91
N ILE A 226 -13.14 18.74 26.22
CA ILE A 226 -14.52 18.51 26.69
C ILE A 226 -14.47 18.09 28.15
N SER A 227 -15.06 18.88 29.03
CA SER A 227 -15.03 18.68 30.46
C SER A 227 -16.44 18.47 31.01
N THR A 228 -16.63 17.52 31.92
CA THR A 228 -17.90 17.40 32.67
C THR A 228 -17.96 18.44 33.77
N THR A 229 -18.97 19.29 33.72
CA THR A 229 -19.17 20.38 34.68
C THR A 229 -20.23 20.07 35.76
N ALA A 230 -21.23 19.27 35.38
CA ALA A 230 -22.25 18.77 36.28
C ALA A 230 -22.66 17.34 35.88
N GLY A 231 -23.17 16.63 36.87
CA GLY A 231 -23.74 15.29 36.63
C GLY A 231 -24.57 14.85 37.81
N GLY A 232 -25.57 14.03 37.57
CA GLY A 232 -26.47 13.60 38.59
C GLY A 232 -27.72 12.92 38.06
N LYS A 233 -28.81 12.92 38.84
CA LYS A 233 -30.11 12.43 38.44
C LYS A 233 -31.09 13.57 38.39
N ASP A 234 -31.92 13.63 37.38
CA ASP A 234 -33.03 14.56 37.27
C ASP A 234 -34.20 14.21 38.22
N SER A 235 -35.26 14.97 38.18
CA SER A 235 -36.45 14.76 38.98
C SER A 235 -37.19 13.47 38.69
N ALA A 236 -36.93 12.86 37.53
CA ALA A 236 -37.46 11.55 37.14
C ALA A 236 -36.49 10.38 37.49
N GLY A 237 -35.33 10.68 38.11
CA GLY A 237 -34.30 9.70 38.48
C GLY A 237 -33.42 9.26 37.32
N LYS A 238 -33.51 9.91 36.13
CA LYS A 238 -32.69 9.62 34.96
C LYS A 238 -31.33 10.33 35.07
N GLY A 239 -30.24 9.60 34.84
CA GLY A 239 -28.90 10.14 34.92
C GLY A 239 -28.62 11.15 33.78
N PHE A 240 -28.01 12.27 34.10
CA PHE A 240 -27.60 13.30 33.14
C PHE A 240 -26.18 13.78 33.41
N VAL A 241 -25.58 14.46 32.43
CA VAL A 241 -24.30 15.14 32.53
C VAL A 241 -24.35 16.49 31.76
N SER A 242 -23.67 17.51 32.26
CA SER A 242 -23.45 18.75 31.52
C SER A 242 -21.98 18.88 31.13
N LEU A 243 -21.73 19.42 29.94
CA LEU A 243 -20.41 19.55 29.36
C LEU A 243 -20.01 21.01 29.15
N LEU A 244 -18.73 21.29 29.31
CA LEU A 244 -18.07 22.49 28.85
C LEU A 244 -17.09 22.08 27.75
N ILE A 245 -17.25 22.66 26.57
CA ILE A 245 -16.42 22.40 25.39
C ILE A 245 -15.60 23.66 25.14
N SER A 246 -14.29 23.55 25.30
CA SER A 246 -13.35 24.60 24.93
C SER A 246 -12.99 24.44 23.46
N THR A 247 -13.36 25.45 22.67
CA THR A 247 -13.12 25.51 21.22
C THR A 247 -12.19 26.68 20.89
N PRO A 248 -11.61 26.73 19.68
CA PRO A 248 -10.84 27.89 19.21
C PRO A 248 -11.64 29.21 19.21
N GLY A 249 -12.97 29.13 19.12
CA GLY A 249 -13.86 30.27 19.12
C GLY A 249 -14.36 30.71 20.49
N GLY A 250 -14.02 29.97 21.55
CA GLY A 250 -14.49 30.21 22.92
C GLY A 250 -15.05 28.96 23.58
N GLU A 251 -15.80 29.10 24.63
CA GLU A 251 -16.39 28.04 25.40
C GLU A 251 -17.86 27.83 25.02
N LEU A 252 -18.28 26.58 24.89
CA LEU A 252 -19.65 26.16 24.66
C LEU A 252 -20.09 25.28 25.83
N THR A 253 -21.22 25.62 26.46
CA THR A 253 -21.84 24.78 27.50
C THR A 253 -23.02 24.00 26.89
N VAL A 254 -23.08 22.70 27.18
CA VAL A 254 -24.20 21.84 26.79
C VAL A 254 -24.75 21.21 28.07
N ASP A 255 -25.98 21.55 28.41
CA ASP A 255 -26.59 21.14 29.67
C ASP A 255 -27.51 19.92 29.52
N SER A 256 -27.53 19.10 30.56
CA SER A 256 -28.52 18.03 30.76
C SER A 256 -28.58 17.00 29.64
N LEU A 257 -27.43 16.51 29.21
CA LEU A 257 -27.32 15.42 28.24
C LEU A 257 -27.50 14.06 28.94
N TYR A 258 -28.23 13.17 28.30
CA TYR A 258 -28.46 11.80 28.74
C TYR A 258 -27.61 10.82 27.92
N THR A 259 -27.46 9.59 28.41
CA THR A 259 -26.78 8.55 27.64
C THR A 259 -27.51 8.29 26.32
N GLY A 260 -26.77 8.34 25.20
CA GLY A 260 -27.28 8.27 23.84
C GLY A 260 -27.58 9.61 23.19
N ASP A 261 -27.51 10.74 23.95
CA ASP A 261 -27.67 12.06 23.36
C ASP A 261 -26.38 12.47 22.61
N SER A 262 -26.56 13.28 21.58
CA SER A 262 -25.47 13.88 20.81
C SER A 262 -25.39 15.39 21.00
N PHE A 263 -24.21 15.95 20.80
CA PHE A 263 -23.94 17.39 20.83
C PHE A 263 -22.97 17.78 19.70
N ASP A 264 -23.19 18.95 19.12
CA ASP A 264 -22.46 19.40 17.95
C ASP A 264 -21.61 20.63 18.23
N PHE A 265 -20.41 20.69 17.66
CA PHE A 265 -19.53 21.85 17.68
C PHE A 265 -18.53 21.79 16.54
N ASP A 266 -18.26 22.94 15.90
CA ASP A 266 -17.25 23.09 14.83
C ASP A 266 -17.23 21.93 13.81
N GLY A 267 -18.42 21.47 13.37
CA GLY A 267 -18.56 20.38 12.38
C GLY A 267 -18.39 18.97 12.92
N LEU A 268 -18.18 18.81 14.21
CA LEU A 268 -18.10 17.51 14.90
C LEU A 268 -19.41 17.21 15.63
N SER A 269 -19.78 15.94 15.71
CA SER A 269 -20.86 15.44 16.56
C SER A 269 -20.28 14.45 17.56
N GLY A 270 -20.51 14.71 18.85
CA GLY A 270 -20.13 13.82 19.94
C GLY A 270 -21.35 13.09 20.49
N THR A 271 -21.27 11.78 20.67
CA THR A 271 -22.34 10.96 21.26
C THR A 271 -21.87 10.40 22.60
N LEU A 272 -22.68 10.59 23.63
CA LEU A 272 -22.40 10.19 25.01
C LEU A 272 -22.86 8.76 25.31
N SER A 273 -22.04 8.02 26.04
CA SER A 273 -22.41 6.71 26.58
C SER A 273 -21.97 6.57 28.03
N PHE A 274 -22.91 6.33 28.93
CA PHE A 274 -22.65 6.03 30.34
C PHE A 274 -23.80 5.21 30.96
N PRO A 275 -23.52 4.46 32.03
CA PRO A 275 -24.58 3.73 32.74
C PRO A 275 -25.58 4.68 33.41
N ALA A 276 -26.85 4.62 33.01
CA ALA A 276 -27.88 5.52 33.52
C ALA A 276 -28.08 5.47 35.07
N ALA A 277 -27.74 4.33 35.71
CA ALA A 277 -27.76 4.18 37.14
C ALA A 277 -26.64 4.92 37.89
N GLN A 278 -25.54 5.19 37.22
CA GLN A 278 -24.32 5.82 37.74
C GLN A 278 -23.88 6.95 36.81
N PRO A 279 -24.56 8.12 36.83
CA PRO A 279 -24.22 9.23 35.99
C PRO A 279 -22.80 9.76 36.34
N PRO A 280 -22.04 10.20 35.33
CA PRO A 280 -20.69 10.73 35.52
C PRO A 280 -20.69 11.94 36.45
N GLN A 281 -19.63 12.08 37.24
CA GLN A 281 -19.41 13.24 38.09
C GLN A 281 -18.59 14.33 37.36
N PRO A 282 -18.58 15.59 37.83
CA PRO A 282 -17.69 16.60 37.32
C PRO A 282 -16.21 16.17 37.39
N GLY A 283 -15.40 16.58 36.39
CA GLY A 283 -13.96 16.34 36.39
C GLY A 283 -13.48 15.32 35.37
N ASN A 284 -14.35 14.69 34.58
CA ASN A 284 -13.90 13.94 33.41
C ASN A 284 -13.49 14.94 32.32
N ILE A 285 -12.35 14.68 31.67
CA ILE A 285 -11.79 15.55 30.63
C ILE A 285 -11.37 14.70 29.46
N PHE A 286 -11.87 15.06 28.28
CA PHE A 286 -11.49 14.47 27.00
C PHE A 286 -10.79 15.50 26.14
N ALA A 287 -9.75 15.11 25.44
CA ALA A 287 -9.09 15.88 24.40
C ALA A 287 -9.42 15.28 23.04
N VAL A 288 -9.78 16.15 22.10
CA VAL A 288 -10.03 15.79 20.69
C VAL A 288 -9.13 16.64 19.83
N GLU A 289 -8.29 15.97 19.02
CA GLU A 289 -7.40 16.62 18.06
C GLU A 289 -7.96 16.49 16.67
N THR A 290 -8.07 17.59 15.95
CA THR A 290 -8.55 17.60 14.56
C THR A 290 -7.55 18.26 13.63
N VAL A 291 -7.55 17.82 12.37
CA VAL A 291 -6.77 18.41 11.29
C VAL A 291 -7.63 18.65 10.06
N LEU A 292 -7.22 19.59 9.24
CA LEU A 292 -7.80 19.80 7.91
C LEU A 292 -6.96 19.07 6.86
N PRO A 293 -7.57 18.55 5.80
CA PRO A 293 -6.85 18.00 4.66
C PRO A 293 -6.06 19.10 3.94
N ILE A 294 -4.74 19.03 4.04
CA ILE A 294 -3.81 19.86 3.30
C ILE A 294 -3.14 18.99 2.24
N LEU A 295 -3.45 19.25 0.99
CA LEU A 295 -2.89 18.50 -0.13
C LEU A 295 -1.35 18.63 -0.19
N PRO A 296 -0.64 17.60 -0.70
CA PRO A 296 0.80 17.69 -0.89
C PRO A 296 1.16 18.79 -1.88
N SER A 297 2.19 19.54 -1.60
CA SER A 297 2.77 20.60 -2.45
C SER A 297 4.08 20.11 -3.08
N LEU A 298 4.68 20.90 -3.97
CA LEU A 298 6.00 20.58 -4.53
C LEU A 298 7.11 20.57 -3.47
N GLN A 299 6.86 21.13 -2.30
CA GLN A 299 7.82 21.14 -1.20
C GLN A 299 7.72 19.88 -0.33
N ASP A 300 6.57 19.18 -0.41
CA ASP A 300 6.33 18.01 0.40
C ASP A 300 7.21 16.84 -0.04
N ARG A 301 7.67 16.09 0.95
CA ARG A 301 8.43 14.87 0.77
C ARG A 301 7.94 13.86 1.79
N TYR A 302 7.62 12.67 1.29
CA TYR A 302 7.33 11.53 2.16
C TYR A 302 8.49 10.57 2.07
N THR A 303 8.84 9.99 3.19
CA THR A 303 9.82 8.93 3.28
C THR A 303 9.19 7.71 3.91
N PHE A 304 9.53 6.54 3.40
CA PHE A 304 9.16 5.29 4.03
C PHE A 304 10.30 4.28 3.91
N ARG A 305 10.31 3.33 4.84
CA ARG A 305 11.28 2.26 4.87
C ARG A 305 10.56 0.93 4.72
N ILE A 306 11.10 0.06 3.89
CA ILE A 306 10.71 -1.34 3.84
C ILE A 306 11.74 -2.13 4.63
N GLU A 307 11.26 -2.90 5.60
CA GLU A 307 12.10 -3.84 6.34
C GLU A 307 12.04 -5.21 5.66
N GLY A 308 13.20 -5.69 5.25
CA GLY A 308 13.34 -6.98 4.59
C GLY A 308 12.95 -8.12 5.53
N ALA A 309 12.46 -9.19 4.93
CA ALA A 309 12.10 -10.40 5.66
C ALA A 309 13.34 -11.03 6.34
N LYS A 310 13.23 -11.36 7.62
CA LYS A 310 14.32 -12.01 8.40
C LYS A 310 14.01 -13.49 8.59
N VAL A 311 14.99 -14.33 8.29
CA VAL A 311 14.90 -15.78 8.53
C VAL A 311 15.05 -16.06 10.03
N THR A 312 14.12 -16.82 10.61
CA THR A 312 14.22 -17.28 11.98
C THR A 312 14.31 -18.81 12.05
N ALA A 313 15.16 -19.36 12.92
CA ALA A 313 15.37 -20.80 13.06
C ALA A 313 14.06 -21.57 13.33
N ALA A 314 13.17 -21.01 14.15
CA ALA A 314 11.86 -21.64 14.44
C ALA A 314 10.97 -21.75 13.20
N ARG A 315 10.98 -20.76 12.31
CA ARG A 315 10.18 -20.80 11.07
C ARG A 315 10.79 -21.74 10.04
N VAL A 316 12.11 -21.82 9.97
CA VAL A 316 12.80 -22.81 9.12
C VAL A 316 12.38 -24.21 9.53
N GLN A 317 12.39 -24.54 10.83
CA GLN A 317 11.97 -25.86 11.30
C GLN A 317 10.50 -26.15 10.98
N ASN A 318 9.60 -25.19 11.20
CA ASN A 318 8.17 -25.35 10.86
C ASN A 318 7.91 -25.57 9.37
N GLN A 319 8.75 -25.05 8.49
CA GLN A 319 8.69 -25.34 7.06
C GLN A 319 9.14 -26.77 6.77
N LEU A 320 10.27 -27.17 7.34
CA LEU A 320 10.81 -28.50 7.14
C LEU A 320 9.81 -29.60 7.58
N ASP A 321 9.07 -29.36 8.65
CA ASP A 321 8.05 -30.29 9.15
C ASP A 321 6.87 -30.50 8.17
N ARG A 322 6.72 -29.66 7.18
CA ARG A 322 5.70 -29.77 6.12
C ARG A 322 6.15 -30.58 4.90
N ILE A 323 7.42 -30.91 4.80
CA ILE A 323 7.95 -31.68 3.68
C ILE A 323 7.29 -33.06 3.62
N ARG A 324 6.82 -33.41 2.45
CA ARG A 324 6.20 -34.73 2.19
C ARG A 324 6.73 -35.31 0.89
N VAL A 325 6.65 -36.61 0.80
CA VAL A 325 6.87 -37.40 -0.43
C VAL A 325 5.54 -37.84 -0.98
N VAL A 326 5.32 -37.68 -2.27
CA VAL A 326 4.04 -38.00 -2.94
C VAL A 326 4.33 -38.74 -4.25
N PRO A 327 3.67 -39.91 -4.48
CA PRO A 327 2.85 -40.65 -3.53
C PRO A 327 3.67 -41.36 -2.45
N ASN A 328 3.10 -41.54 -1.27
CA ASN A 328 3.70 -42.34 -0.20
C ASN A 328 2.59 -43.16 0.48
N PRO A 329 2.58 -44.51 0.37
CA PRO A 329 3.55 -45.32 -0.37
C PRO A 329 3.48 -45.15 -1.90
N TYR A 330 4.63 -45.31 -2.56
CA TYR A 330 4.66 -45.47 -4.02
C TYR A 330 4.26 -46.87 -4.39
N LEU A 331 3.23 -47.03 -5.21
CA LEU A 331 2.76 -48.32 -5.78
C LEU A 331 3.21 -48.42 -7.25
N VAL A 332 3.36 -49.62 -7.77
CA VAL A 332 3.92 -49.93 -9.11
C VAL A 332 3.40 -49.11 -10.26
N ALA A 333 2.19 -48.57 -10.14
CA ALA A 333 1.60 -47.59 -11.05
C ALA A 333 0.98 -46.47 -10.20
N SER A 334 1.49 -45.26 -10.33
CA SER A 334 0.92 -44.08 -9.69
C SER A 334 -0.11 -43.43 -10.61
N LEU A 335 -1.27 -43.09 -10.11
CA LEU A 335 -2.25 -42.23 -10.81
C LEU A 335 -1.71 -40.84 -11.18
N TYR A 336 -0.52 -40.52 -10.67
CA TYR A 336 0.16 -39.24 -10.93
C TYR A 336 1.26 -39.32 -11.97
N GLU A 337 1.46 -40.50 -12.58
CA GLU A 337 2.37 -40.67 -13.69
C GLU A 337 1.69 -40.15 -14.97
N PRO A 338 2.37 -39.35 -15.80
CA PRO A 338 1.79 -38.94 -17.07
C PRO A 338 1.54 -40.13 -17.97
N GLU A 339 0.32 -40.26 -18.48
CA GLU A 339 0.01 -41.22 -19.54
C GLU A 339 0.73 -40.77 -20.82
N PHE A 340 1.67 -41.57 -21.27
CA PHE A 340 2.30 -41.39 -22.58
C PHE A 340 1.49 -42.10 -23.66
N GLY A 341 1.20 -41.36 -24.75
CA GLY A 341 0.58 -41.96 -25.92
C GLY A 341 1.42 -43.11 -26.48
N GLU A 342 0.87 -43.88 -27.44
CA GLU A 342 1.25 -45.19 -27.97
C GLU A 342 2.74 -45.49 -28.24
N LEU A 343 3.66 -44.52 -28.10
CA LEU A 343 5.09 -44.66 -28.41
C LEU A 343 5.99 -45.05 -27.23
N ARG A 344 5.51 -45.04 -25.99
CA ARG A 344 6.26 -45.51 -24.82
C ARG A 344 5.45 -46.51 -24.00
N LYS A 345 5.97 -47.73 -23.93
CA LYS A 345 5.33 -48.85 -23.22
C LYS A 345 5.57 -48.88 -21.70
N GLU A 346 6.40 -48.02 -21.16
CA GLU A 346 6.71 -48.02 -19.72
C GLU A 346 6.38 -46.65 -19.09
N PRO A 347 5.56 -46.63 -18.03
CA PRO A 347 5.31 -45.38 -17.31
C PRO A 347 6.59 -44.85 -16.65
N LEU A 348 6.78 -43.55 -16.61
CA LEU A 348 7.87 -42.92 -15.87
C LEU A 348 7.59 -43.09 -14.37
N ARG A 349 8.39 -43.94 -13.75
CA ARG A 349 8.33 -44.15 -12.31
C ARG A 349 8.95 -42.96 -11.62
N GLN A 350 8.16 -42.24 -10.82
CA GLN A 350 8.64 -41.04 -10.10
C GLN A 350 7.87 -40.76 -8.82
N ILE A 351 8.56 -40.22 -7.88
CA ILE A 351 7.98 -39.57 -6.69
C ILE A 351 8.35 -38.10 -6.68
N GLN A 352 7.62 -37.33 -5.90
CA GLN A 352 7.88 -35.89 -5.73
C GLN A 352 8.10 -35.60 -4.26
N PHE A 353 9.13 -34.86 -3.94
CA PHE A 353 9.28 -34.18 -2.67
C PHE A 353 8.58 -32.84 -2.81
N ILE A 354 7.67 -32.51 -1.89
CA ILE A 354 6.88 -31.29 -1.92
C ILE A 354 7.11 -30.47 -0.65
N ASN A 355 6.82 -29.17 -0.73
CA ASN A 355 7.04 -28.21 0.35
C ASN A 355 8.52 -28.03 0.73
N LEU A 356 9.41 -28.18 -0.23
CA LEU A 356 10.84 -27.96 -0.06
C LEU A 356 11.15 -26.48 0.11
N PRO A 357 12.15 -26.11 0.92
CA PRO A 357 12.72 -24.76 0.91
C PRO A 357 13.45 -24.48 -0.40
N GLN A 358 13.62 -23.22 -0.76
CA GLN A 358 14.24 -22.79 -2.01
C GLN A 358 15.63 -23.38 -2.25
N LYS A 359 16.39 -23.60 -1.17
CA LYS A 359 17.72 -24.21 -1.23
C LYS A 359 17.82 -25.29 -0.16
N CYS A 360 18.00 -26.54 -0.60
CA CYS A 360 18.21 -27.66 0.30
C CYS A 360 18.88 -28.84 -0.43
N THR A 361 19.44 -29.77 0.33
CA THR A 361 19.98 -31.03 -0.17
C THR A 361 19.18 -32.19 0.43
N ILE A 362 18.69 -33.09 -0.39
CA ILE A 362 17.94 -34.28 0.00
C ILE A 362 18.85 -35.48 -0.07
N TYR A 363 19.03 -36.15 1.04
CA TYR A 363 19.78 -37.41 1.14
C TYR A 363 18.80 -38.54 1.34
N ILE A 364 18.91 -39.60 0.54
CA ILE A 364 18.04 -40.77 0.58
C ILE A 364 18.88 -41.99 0.98
N TYR A 365 18.41 -42.74 1.97
CA TYR A 365 19.09 -43.86 2.54
C TYR A 365 18.19 -45.12 2.58
N THR A 366 18.79 -46.30 2.53
CA THR A 366 18.13 -47.54 2.94
C THR A 366 17.91 -47.53 4.45
N VAL A 367 17.06 -48.45 4.99
CA VAL A 367 16.91 -48.63 6.44
C VAL A 367 18.19 -49.15 7.10
N ALA A 368 19.12 -49.76 6.33
CA ALA A 368 20.44 -50.15 6.81
C ALA A 368 21.44 -48.98 6.94
N GLY A 369 21.09 -47.79 6.40
CA GLY A 369 21.92 -46.59 6.44
C GLY A 369 22.77 -46.39 5.19
N ASP A 370 22.61 -47.20 4.14
CA ASP A 370 23.35 -47.03 2.90
C ASP A 370 22.78 -45.87 2.10
N LEU A 371 23.64 -44.99 1.62
CA LEU A 371 23.25 -43.84 0.79
C LEU A 371 22.81 -44.33 -0.60
N VAL A 372 21.60 -43.93 -0.98
CA VAL A 372 20.99 -44.32 -2.26
C VAL A 372 21.11 -43.20 -3.30
N LYS A 373 20.79 -41.96 -2.88
CA LYS A 373 20.73 -40.79 -3.76
C LYS A 373 20.97 -39.48 -2.98
N ILE A 374 21.64 -38.55 -3.66
CA ILE A 374 21.70 -37.15 -3.23
C ILE A 374 21.00 -36.32 -4.31
N ILE A 375 20.13 -35.42 -3.90
CA ILE A 375 19.41 -34.49 -4.78
C ILE A 375 19.64 -33.08 -4.24
N GLU A 376 20.23 -32.23 -5.07
CA GLU A 376 20.38 -30.81 -4.75
C GLU A 376 19.19 -30.07 -5.33
N HIS A 377 18.51 -29.29 -4.50
CA HIS A 377 17.39 -28.45 -4.87
C HIS A 377 17.76 -26.99 -4.67
N GLU A 378 17.78 -26.23 -5.77
CA GLU A 378 17.97 -24.78 -5.77
C GLU A 378 17.01 -24.16 -6.78
N ALA A 379 15.73 -24.04 -6.39
CA ALA A 379 14.67 -23.55 -7.26
C ALA A 379 13.63 -22.76 -6.49
N ALA A 380 12.99 -21.80 -7.16
CA ALA A 380 11.91 -21.01 -6.58
C ALA A 380 10.62 -21.83 -6.34
N HIS A 381 10.49 -23.02 -6.93
CA HIS A 381 9.37 -23.92 -6.68
C HIS A 381 9.75 -24.96 -5.63
N GLY A 382 8.89 -25.18 -4.66
CA GLY A 382 9.13 -26.12 -3.53
C GLY A 382 8.88 -27.59 -3.87
N THR A 383 9.22 -28.04 -5.10
CA THR A 383 8.96 -29.41 -5.56
C THR A 383 10.17 -29.96 -6.29
N GLU A 384 10.59 -31.19 -5.95
CA GLU A 384 11.66 -31.91 -6.65
C GLU A 384 11.18 -33.29 -7.03
N GLN A 385 11.48 -33.71 -8.25
CA GLN A 385 11.08 -35.02 -8.79
C GLN A 385 12.26 -35.98 -8.75
N TRP A 386 11.99 -37.24 -8.42
CA TRP A 386 12.98 -38.30 -8.45
C TRP A 386 12.42 -39.56 -9.12
N ASP A 387 13.18 -40.07 -10.05
CA ASP A 387 12.87 -41.23 -10.92
C ASP A 387 13.06 -42.60 -10.24
N LEU A 388 13.22 -42.65 -8.91
CA LEU A 388 13.45 -43.86 -8.13
C LEU A 388 14.71 -44.65 -8.55
N ARG A 389 15.74 -43.95 -9.04
CA ARG A 389 17.04 -44.54 -9.39
C ARG A 389 18.14 -44.04 -8.42
N ALA A 390 18.96 -45.00 -7.97
CA ALA A 390 20.16 -44.71 -7.22
C ALA A 390 21.18 -43.92 -8.07
N ASP A 391 22.20 -43.34 -7.45
CA ASP A 391 23.27 -42.63 -8.17
C ASP A 391 23.96 -43.46 -9.25
N GLY A 392 23.99 -44.78 -9.11
CA GLY A 392 24.47 -45.74 -10.14
C GLY A 392 23.48 -46.02 -11.26
N GLY A 393 22.36 -45.33 -11.38
CA GLY A 393 21.33 -45.47 -12.42
C GLY A 393 20.45 -46.75 -12.29
N ARG A 394 20.65 -47.56 -11.25
CA ARG A 394 19.83 -48.75 -10.98
C ARG A 394 18.56 -48.37 -10.26
N GLU A 395 17.44 -49.01 -10.61
CA GLU A 395 16.19 -48.86 -9.87
C GLU A 395 16.34 -49.36 -8.44
N ILE A 396 15.69 -48.63 -7.53
CA ILE A 396 15.67 -49.04 -6.13
C ILE A 396 14.73 -50.23 -5.90
N ALA A 397 15.05 -51.06 -4.91
CA ALA A 397 14.23 -52.21 -4.52
C ALA A 397 12.96 -51.75 -3.76
N PRO A 398 11.90 -52.56 -3.72
CA PRO A 398 10.79 -52.38 -2.81
C PRO A 398 11.29 -52.34 -1.35
N GLY A 399 10.76 -51.41 -0.56
CA GLY A 399 11.17 -51.28 0.82
C GLY A 399 10.84 -49.87 1.40
N ILE A 400 11.28 -49.67 2.64
CA ILE A 400 11.21 -48.40 3.31
C ILE A 400 12.53 -47.69 3.13
N TYR A 401 12.45 -46.38 2.84
CA TYR A 401 13.61 -45.52 2.67
C TYR A 401 13.51 -44.32 3.67
N LEU A 402 14.65 -43.96 4.22
CA LEU A 402 14.81 -42.76 5.03
C LEU A 402 15.26 -41.62 4.11
N TYR A 403 14.67 -40.44 4.25
CA TYR A 403 15.21 -39.22 3.64
C TYR A 403 15.53 -38.16 4.68
N ILE A 404 16.58 -37.40 4.40
CA ILE A 404 17.03 -36.28 5.23
C ILE A 404 17.13 -35.08 4.31
N VAL A 405 16.38 -34.03 4.63
CA VAL A 405 16.49 -32.73 3.95
C VAL A 405 17.32 -31.80 4.83
N LYS A 406 18.41 -31.26 4.29
CA LYS A 406 19.29 -30.32 4.97
C LYS A 406 19.23 -28.95 4.33
N THR A 407 19.16 -27.93 5.15
CA THR A 407 19.30 -26.52 4.78
C THR A 407 20.40 -25.87 5.62
N ASP A 408 20.71 -24.60 5.35
CA ASP A 408 21.60 -23.82 6.21
C ASP A 408 20.99 -23.67 7.63
N GLY A 409 21.50 -24.44 8.57
CA GLY A 409 21.17 -24.36 9.99
C GLY A 409 20.02 -25.25 10.48
N ALA A 410 19.39 -26.08 9.63
CA ALA A 410 18.35 -27.01 10.05
C ALA A 410 18.29 -28.29 9.20
N GLN A 411 17.72 -29.33 9.77
CA GLN A 411 17.49 -30.59 9.03
C GLN A 411 16.15 -31.21 9.42
N PHE A 412 15.58 -31.94 8.46
CA PHE A 412 14.33 -32.71 8.64
C PHE A 412 14.55 -34.13 8.17
N LYS A 413 14.01 -35.12 8.85
CA LYS A 413 14.09 -36.53 8.49
C LYS A 413 12.71 -37.16 8.55
N ASN A 414 12.43 -38.00 7.56
CA ASN A 414 11.19 -38.78 7.52
C ASN A 414 11.42 -40.01 6.60
N THR A 415 10.38 -40.82 6.40
CA THR A 415 10.45 -42.06 5.60
C THR A 415 9.39 -42.04 4.51
N PHE A 416 9.63 -42.82 3.48
CA PHE A 416 8.65 -43.20 2.46
C PHE A 416 8.79 -44.69 2.12
N ALA A 417 7.74 -45.27 1.58
CA ALA A 417 7.70 -46.68 1.18
C ALA A 417 7.54 -46.82 -0.33
N VAL A 418 8.25 -47.81 -0.88
CA VAL A 418 8.12 -48.25 -2.27
C VAL A 418 7.60 -49.67 -2.25
N ILE A 419 6.46 -49.90 -2.88
CA ILE A 419 5.78 -51.18 -2.97
C ILE A 419 5.67 -51.51 -4.47
N LYS A 420 6.30 -52.59 -4.89
CA LYS A 420 6.25 -53.06 -6.29
C LYS A 420 5.32 -54.24 -6.41
#